data_670e81662e7af9a14a74c431ba5545b7
#
_entry.id   670e81662e7af9a14a74c431ba5545b7
#
_cell.length_a   1.000
_cell.length_b   1.000
_cell.length_c   1.000
_cell.angle_alpha   90.00
_cell.angle_beta   90.00
_cell.angle_gamma   90.00
#
_symmetry.space_group_name_H-M   'P 1'
#
loop_
_entity.id
_entity.type
_entity.pdbx_description
1 polymer ?
#
loop_
_entity_poly.entity_id
_entity_poly.type
_entity_poly.pdbx_seq_one_letter_code
_entity_poly.pdbx_strand_id
1 'polypeptide(L)'
;MSEAALSTPQGRELYVRHARLDGRSVALLRAVDEGDRCLVEAMVWPVGSDSAPLRRGPYTFPSAVEATRFVTHAVEAFIALGCEVGAS
;
A
#
# COMPACT_ATOMS: atom_id res chain seq x y z
N MET A 1 -23.71 17.10 -1.71
CA MET A 1 -23.04 16.83 -1.95
C MET A 1 -22.23 16.72 -2.10
N SER A 2 -22.34 16.42 -2.23
CA SER A 2 -21.37 16.18 -2.60
C SER A 2 -20.12 16.04 -2.00
N GLU A 3 -19.89 16.08 -0.89
CA GLU A 3 -18.66 15.92 -0.32
C GLU A 3 -18.15 14.58 -0.40
N ALA A 4 -18.98 13.61 -0.46
CA ALA A 4 -18.52 12.26 -0.64
C ALA A 4 -17.73 12.17 -1.94
N ALA A 5 -18.21 12.80 -2.94
CA ALA A 5 -17.52 12.79 -4.19
C ALA A 5 -16.17 13.46 -4.05
N LEU A 6 -16.07 14.44 -3.18
CA LEU A 6 -14.81 15.09 -2.97
C LEU A 6 -13.84 14.19 -2.27
N SER A 7 -14.32 13.38 -1.34
CA SER A 7 -13.43 12.55 -0.56
C SER A 7 -12.87 11.39 -1.37
N THR A 8 -13.53 11.03 -2.47
CA THR A 8 -13.04 9.94 -3.31
C THR A 8 -12.95 10.41 -4.73
N PRO A 9 -12.15 11.39 -4.95
CA PRO A 9 -12.11 12.03 -6.22
C PRO A 9 -12.11 11.06 -7.37
N GLN A 10 -11.00 10.71 -7.87
CA GLN A 10 -10.97 9.84 -9.02
C GLN A 10 -10.34 8.51 -8.69
N GLY A 11 -9.92 8.36 -7.46
CA GLY A 11 -9.18 7.18 -7.09
C GLY A 11 -10.05 5.94 -6.97
N ARG A 12 -9.63 4.85 -7.54
CA ARG A 12 -10.25 3.57 -7.37
C ARG A 12 -9.22 2.60 -6.81
N GLU A 13 -9.51 2.05 -5.64
CA GLU A 13 -8.60 1.10 -5.03
C GLU A 13 -8.52 -0.16 -5.89
N LEU A 14 -7.31 -0.53 -6.27
CA LEU A 14 -7.09 -1.73 -7.06
C LEU A 14 -6.90 -2.93 -6.15
N TYR A 15 -6.07 -2.79 -5.13
CA TYR A 15 -5.85 -3.86 -4.16
C TYR A 15 -5.07 -3.33 -2.98
N VAL A 16 -5.06 -4.13 -1.92
CA VAL A 16 -4.30 -3.84 -0.69
C VAL A 16 -3.50 -5.09 -0.35
N ARG A 17 -2.28 -4.90 0.11
CA ARG A 17 -1.45 -5.99 0.60
C ARG A 17 -0.96 -5.65 2.00
N HIS A 18 -1.13 -6.59 2.90
CA HIS A 18 -0.78 -6.39 4.30
C HIS A 18 0.30 -7.39 4.68
N ALA A 19 1.45 -6.90 5.10
CA ALA A 19 2.56 -7.73 5.54
C ALA A 19 2.57 -7.78 7.06
N ARG A 20 2.63 -9.00 7.62
CA ARG A 20 2.66 -9.22 9.05
C ARG A 20 3.82 -10.13 9.41
N LEU A 21 4.39 -9.88 10.57
CA LEU A 21 5.44 -10.74 11.10
C LEU A 21 5.02 -11.13 12.52
N ASP A 22 4.87 -12.43 12.76
CA ASP A 22 4.42 -12.95 14.05
C ASP A 22 3.12 -12.29 14.50
N GLY A 23 2.20 -12.10 13.55
CA GLY A 23 0.90 -11.52 13.85
C GLY A 23 0.88 -10.01 13.97
N ARG A 24 2.02 -9.36 13.86
CA ARG A 24 2.09 -7.91 13.97
C ARG A 24 2.19 -7.28 12.60
N SER A 25 1.51 -6.16 12.42
CA SER A 25 1.60 -5.41 11.18
C SER A 25 3.00 -4.85 10.98
N VAL A 26 3.53 -5.04 9.78
CA VAL A 26 4.81 -4.50 9.39
C VAL A 26 4.61 -3.43 8.33
N ALA A 27 3.76 -3.70 7.36
CA ALA A 27 3.51 -2.75 6.30
C ALA A 27 2.15 -3.00 5.67
N LEU A 28 1.56 -1.94 5.16
CA LEU A 28 0.33 -1.99 4.40
C LEU A 28 0.56 -1.22 3.12
N LEU A 29 0.32 -1.86 1.98
CA LEU A 29 0.47 -1.23 0.67
C LEU A 29 -0.89 -1.17 0.02
N ARG A 30 -1.22 -0.01 -0.55
CA ARG A 30 -2.51 0.20 -1.19
C ARG A 30 -2.28 0.83 -2.55
N ALA A 31 -2.79 0.19 -3.59
CA ALA A 31 -2.67 0.69 -4.95
C ALA A 31 -3.99 1.33 -5.37
N VAL A 32 -3.91 2.52 -5.94
CA VAL A 32 -5.08 3.30 -6.33
C VAL A 32 -4.90 3.76 -7.77
N ASP A 33 -5.94 3.56 -8.57
CA ASP A 33 -5.95 4.00 -9.97
C ASP A 33 -6.70 5.33 -10.05
N GLU A 34 -6.02 6.36 -10.51
CA GLU A 34 -6.62 7.68 -10.64
C GLU A 34 -6.97 8.03 -12.08
N GLY A 35 -6.91 7.04 -12.98
CA GLY A 35 -7.28 7.26 -14.37
C GLY A 35 -6.07 7.47 -15.25
N ASP A 36 -5.38 8.56 -15.06
CA ASP A 36 -4.20 8.89 -15.85
C ASP A 36 -2.90 8.43 -15.20
N ARG A 37 -2.97 7.92 -13.99
CA ARG A 37 -1.81 7.44 -13.25
C ARG A 37 -2.28 6.55 -12.12
N CYS A 38 -1.34 5.83 -11.52
CA CYS A 38 -1.62 5.01 -10.35
C CYS A 38 -0.74 5.45 -9.20
N LEU A 39 -1.27 5.33 -8.00
CA LEU A 39 -0.53 5.66 -6.78
C LEU A 39 -0.37 4.41 -5.94
N VAL A 40 0.73 4.34 -5.21
CA VAL A 40 0.88 3.34 -4.17
C VAL A 40 1.15 4.08 -2.86
N GLU A 41 0.26 3.86 -1.91
CA GLU A 41 0.40 4.40 -0.56
C GLU A 41 0.92 3.31 0.33
N ALA A 42 1.76 3.67 1.27
CA ALA A 42 2.34 2.70 2.18
C ALA A 42 2.26 3.21 3.60
N MET A 43 1.96 2.29 4.52
CA MET A 43 2.08 2.54 5.95
C MET A 43 3.03 1.51 6.49
N VAL A 44 3.98 1.96 7.31
CA VAL A 44 5.03 1.10 7.84
C VAL A 44 5.01 1.20 9.36
N TRP A 45 5.03 0.06 10.02
CA TRP A 45 5.14 0.01 11.47
C TRP A 45 6.59 -0.31 11.83
N PRO A 46 7.29 0.62 12.51
CA PRO A 46 8.67 0.37 12.88
C PRO A 46 8.79 -0.86 13.76
N VAL A 47 9.80 -1.66 13.51
CA VAL A 47 10.03 -2.89 14.26
C VAL A 47 10.36 -2.55 15.72
N GLY A 48 9.72 -3.28 16.63
CA GLY A 48 9.99 -3.10 18.05
C GLY A 48 9.40 -1.84 18.65
N SER A 49 8.48 -1.21 17.94
CA SER A 49 7.86 0.02 18.38
C SER A 49 6.36 -0.15 18.46
N ASP A 50 5.75 0.47 19.47
CA ASP A 50 4.30 0.54 19.58
C ASP A 50 3.79 1.85 19.00
N SER A 51 4.64 2.58 18.32
CA SER A 51 4.28 3.86 17.75
C SER A 51 3.26 3.69 16.63
N ALA A 52 2.61 4.79 16.32
CA ALA A 52 1.72 4.84 15.18
C ALA A 52 2.51 4.54 13.90
N PRO A 53 1.85 3.99 12.88
CA PRO A 53 2.55 3.72 11.64
C PRO A 53 3.03 5.00 10.96
N LEU A 54 4.08 4.86 10.19
CA LEU A 54 4.62 5.95 9.40
C LEU A 54 4.08 5.84 8.00
N ARG A 55 3.61 6.96 7.47
CA ARG A 55 3.12 7.00 6.10
C ARG A 55 4.27 7.23 5.14
N ARG A 56 4.32 6.46 4.07
CA ARG A 56 5.32 6.60 3.03
C ARG A 56 4.62 6.80 1.68
N GLY A 57 5.21 7.61 0.82
CA GLY A 57 4.61 7.92 -0.45
C GLY A 57 3.61 9.04 -0.32
N PRO A 58 2.62 9.11 -1.20
CA PRO A 58 2.35 8.13 -2.24
C PRO A 58 3.41 8.14 -3.34
N TYR A 59 3.65 6.95 -3.89
CA TYR A 59 4.52 6.80 -5.04
C TYR A 59 3.64 6.80 -6.28
N THR A 60 4.05 7.54 -7.31
CA THR A 60 3.25 7.73 -8.51
C THR A 60 3.81 6.94 -9.67
N PHE A 61 2.95 6.27 -10.40
CA PHE A 61 3.33 5.43 -11.53
C PHE A 61 2.45 5.78 -12.74
N PRO A 62 3.00 5.66 -13.94
CA PRO A 62 2.23 5.99 -15.14
C PRO A 62 1.12 4.99 -15.46
N SER A 63 1.17 3.80 -14.88
CA SER A 63 0.16 2.79 -15.19
C SER A 63 0.03 1.79 -14.06
N ALA A 64 -1.06 1.02 -14.09
CA ALA A 64 -1.27 -0.03 -13.11
C ALA A 64 -0.20 -1.11 -13.20
N VAL A 65 0.34 -1.35 -14.39
CA VAL A 65 1.39 -2.35 -14.56
C VAL A 65 2.64 -1.96 -13.77
N GLU A 66 3.04 -0.71 -13.88
CA GLU A 66 4.23 -0.24 -13.17
C GLU A 66 3.99 -0.24 -11.66
N ALA A 67 2.81 0.19 -11.24
CA ALA A 67 2.48 0.18 -9.82
C ALA A 67 2.50 -1.24 -9.27
N THR A 68 1.94 -2.19 -10.02
CA THR A 68 1.91 -3.59 -9.60
C THR A 68 3.31 -4.17 -9.52
N ARG A 69 4.17 -3.81 -10.46
CA ARG A 69 5.56 -4.27 -10.43
C ARG A 69 6.26 -3.80 -9.15
N PHE A 70 6.03 -2.55 -8.78
CA PHE A 70 6.59 -2.00 -7.54
C PHE A 70 6.07 -2.77 -6.33
N VAL A 71 4.75 -2.98 -6.25
CA VAL A 71 4.15 -3.68 -5.12
C VAL A 71 4.64 -5.13 -5.07
N THR A 72 4.76 -5.78 -6.22
CA THR A 72 5.24 -7.16 -6.27
C THR A 72 6.65 -7.26 -5.68
N HIS A 73 7.54 -6.34 -6.06
CA HIS A 73 8.89 -6.34 -5.51
C HIS A 73 8.88 -6.11 -4.01
N ALA A 74 8.03 -5.20 -3.54
CA ALA A 74 7.93 -4.94 -2.11
C ALA A 74 7.42 -6.17 -1.37
N VAL A 75 6.41 -6.84 -1.92
CA VAL A 75 5.86 -8.04 -1.31
C VAL A 75 6.92 -9.13 -1.24
N GLU A 76 7.68 -9.31 -2.32
CA GLU A 76 8.74 -10.32 -2.33
C GLU A 76 9.79 -10.02 -1.26
N ALA A 77 10.11 -8.75 -1.07
CA ALA A 77 11.07 -8.37 -0.05
C ALA A 77 10.53 -8.68 1.34
N PHE A 78 9.26 -8.40 1.61
CA PHE A 78 8.68 -8.71 2.91
C PHE A 78 8.62 -10.22 3.15
N ILE A 79 8.29 -11.00 2.11
CA ILE A 79 8.28 -12.46 2.24
C ILE A 79 9.69 -12.94 2.56
N ALA A 80 10.71 -12.39 1.91
CA ALA A 80 12.09 -12.77 2.16
C ALA A 80 12.51 -12.45 3.59
N LEU A 81 11.88 -11.46 4.21
CA LEU A 81 12.15 -11.12 5.60
C LEU A 81 11.36 -11.97 6.59
N GLY A 82 10.53 -12.88 6.08
CA GLY A 82 9.76 -13.78 6.93
C GLY A 82 8.33 -13.34 7.17
N CYS A 83 7.88 -12.29 6.52
CA CYS A 83 6.51 -11.82 6.70
C CYS A 83 5.52 -12.68 5.95
N GLU A 84 4.31 -12.73 6.50
CA GLU A 84 3.17 -13.26 5.78
C GLU A 84 2.48 -12.09 5.11
N VAL A 85 2.20 -12.21 3.83
CA VAL A 85 1.58 -11.13 3.07
C VAL A 85 0.27 -11.64 2.49
N GLY A 86 -0.78 -10.88 2.70
CA GLY A 86 -2.09 -11.24 2.19
C GLY A 86 -2.89 -9.99 1.86
N ALA A 87 -4.09 -10.23 1.35
CA ALA A 87 -5.04 -9.16 1.14
C ALA A 87 -5.52 -8.69 2.50
N SER A 88 -5.80 -7.42 2.59
CA SER A 88 -6.23 -6.85 3.85
C SER A 88 -7.74 -7.02 4.05
#